data_5d1eed88c44a63306d735a79344390f0
#
_entry.id   5d1eed88c44a63306d735a79344390f0
#
_cell.length_a   1.000
_cell.length_b   1.000
_cell.length_c   1.000
_cell.angle_alpha   90.00
_cell.angle_beta   90.00
_cell.angle_gamma   90.00
#
_symmetry.space_group_name_H-M   'P 1'
#
loop_
_entity.id
_entity.type
_entity.pdbx_description
1 polymer ?
#
loop_
_entity_poly.entity_id
_entity_poly.type
_entity_poly.pdbx_seq_one_letter_code
_entity_poly.pdbx_strand_id
1 'polypeptide(L)'
;MKRNRKLLCVALVVALALFCLVSPVDAWNSHGACTKLIISDQEWLKAYDSITVTPWTYEGVDTAIVGPNFVLQYIEGKPGTVTSAAAILTNYADEPDWKMDQDLQLSPLQVLTGGSQGWRHQYYGLGWLRFGVAPTRAQYFFDLAGKAREKGDLYWTFRYLARAMHYVQDTTQPYHGVPAPVGLIFKGISNFSALMGSATNHHYNLEEYQGAMVARSSPVFVDALQNAPPLDIAIATSPTWLCRHAAYLGRPVVRELWPLEXXXXXXXXXXXXXXXIVNPHSTRYCGDSQLGSGAVDVLPLGAGPLEDLVNGFAEP
;
A
#
# COMPACT_ATOMS: atom_id res chain seq x y z
N MET A 1 12.93 22.99 -33.22
CA MET A 1 12.13 21.98 -32.50
C MET A 1 12.92 20.70 -32.15
N LYS A 2 13.72 20.11 -33.03
CA LYS A 2 14.49 18.87 -32.77
C LYS A 2 15.53 19.01 -31.65
N ARG A 3 16.17 20.21 -31.51
CA ARG A 3 17.20 20.48 -30.50
C ARG A 3 16.63 20.50 -29.07
N ASN A 4 15.41 21.02 -28.92
CA ASN A 4 14.74 21.09 -27.60
C ASN A 4 14.27 19.71 -27.13
N ARG A 5 13.91 18.81 -28.05
CA ARG A 5 13.53 17.42 -27.71
C ARG A 5 14.73 16.63 -27.19
N LYS A 6 15.93 16.82 -27.79
CA LYS A 6 17.16 16.17 -27.31
C LYS A 6 17.56 16.68 -25.92
N LEU A 7 17.42 17.99 -25.68
CA LEU A 7 17.68 18.58 -24.37
C LEU A 7 16.70 18.06 -23.32
N LEU A 8 15.43 17.90 -23.67
CA LEU A 8 14.41 17.36 -22.79
C LEU A 8 14.68 15.89 -22.47
N CYS A 9 15.09 15.10 -23.46
CA CYS A 9 15.45 13.69 -23.24
C CYS A 9 16.71 13.56 -22.37
N VAL A 10 17.72 14.39 -22.59
CA VAL A 10 18.94 14.41 -21.78
C VAL A 10 18.62 14.85 -20.35
N ALA A 11 17.79 15.87 -20.16
CA ALA A 11 17.36 16.33 -18.84
C ALA A 11 16.56 15.22 -18.11
N LEU A 12 15.72 14.49 -18.84
CA LEU A 12 14.96 13.38 -18.30
C LEU A 12 15.88 12.21 -17.91
N VAL A 13 16.89 11.91 -18.73
CA VAL A 13 17.88 10.84 -18.46
C VAL A 13 18.79 11.23 -17.28
N VAL A 14 19.20 12.50 -17.20
CA VAL A 14 20.00 12.99 -16.08
C VAL A 14 19.18 13.01 -14.79
N ALA A 15 17.91 13.41 -14.87
CA ALA A 15 16.98 13.32 -13.73
C ALA A 15 16.82 11.86 -13.30
N LEU A 16 16.69 10.93 -14.24
CA LEU A 16 16.63 9.50 -13.99
C LEU A 16 17.91 8.95 -13.33
N ALA A 17 19.08 9.42 -13.77
CA ALA A 17 20.37 8.97 -13.25
C ALA A 17 20.65 9.48 -11.82
N LEU A 18 20.08 10.62 -11.46
CA LEU A 18 20.21 11.18 -10.11
C LEU A 18 19.31 10.48 -9.07
N PHE A 19 18.36 9.66 -9.54
CA PHE A 19 17.46 8.87 -8.69
C PHE A 19 18.16 7.70 -7.97
N CYS A 20 19.35 7.30 -8.42
CA CYS A 20 20.03 6.09 -7.94
C CYS A 20 20.58 6.19 -6.51
N LEU A 21 20.27 7.27 -5.78
CA LEU A 21 20.80 7.51 -4.43
C LEU A 21 19.71 7.55 -3.35
N VAL A 22 18.49 7.11 -3.68
CA VAL A 22 17.41 7.09 -2.69
C VAL A 22 17.46 5.78 -1.91
N SER A 23 17.50 5.88 -0.60
CA SER A 23 17.42 4.71 0.29
C SER A 23 16.12 3.95 0.02
N PRO A 24 16.13 2.63 0.14
CA PRO A 24 14.88 1.87 0.03
C PRO A 24 13.86 2.39 1.04
N VAL A 25 12.66 2.57 0.57
CA VAL A 25 11.52 2.97 1.39
C VAL A 25 10.95 1.67 1.98
N ASP A 26 10.96 1.56 3.30
CA ASP A 26 10.21 0.50 3.94
C ASP A 26 8.72 0.83 3.78
N ALA A 27 7.90 -0.15 3.48
CA ALA A 27 6.48 0.05 3.27
C ALA A 27 5.74 0.12 4.63
N TRP A 28 4.52 0.60 4.60
CA TRP A 28 3.65 0.76 5.77
C TRP A 28 3.37 -0.60 6.40
N ASN A 29 3.66 -0.76 7.69
CA ASN A 29 3.58 -2.04 8.40
C ASN A 29 2.31 -2.19 9.26
N SER A 30 1.21 -1.57 8.85
CA SER A 30 -0.06 -1.62 9.61
C SER A 30 -1.21 -2.25 8.82
N HIS A 31 -0.91 -2.92 7.70
CA HIS A 31 -1.92 -3.58 6.85
C HIS A 31 -2.72 -4.62 7.64
N GLY A 32 -2.03 -5.45 8.44
CA GLY A 32 -2.69 -6.45 9.28
C GLY A 32 -3.63 -5.83 10.29
N ALA A 33 -3.22 -4.74 10.93
CA ALA A 33 -4.05 -4.04 11.92
C ALA A 33 -5.28 -3.39 11.26
N CYS A 34 -5.11 -2.75 10.10
CA CYS A 34 -6.22 -2.20 9.32
C CYS A 34 -7.16 -3.31 8.85
N THR A 35 -6.60 -4.40 8.32
CA THR A 35 -7.38 -5.57 7.89
C THR A 35 -8.25 -6.08 9.02
N LYS A 36 -7.66 -6.25 10.22
CA LYS A 36 -8.38 -6.72 11.41
C LYS A 36 -9.61 -5.84 11.72
N LEU A 37 -9.46 -4.51 11.63
CA LEU A 37 -10.58 -3.58 11.84
C LEU A 37 -11.65 -3.72 10.77
N ILE A 38 -11.24 -3.78 9.49
CA ILE A 38 -12.15 -3.85 8.35
C ILE A 38 -12.98 -5.13 8.39
N ILE A 39 -12.36 -6.27 8.76
CA ILE A 39 -13.04 -7.57 8.73
C ILE A 39 -13.72 -7.94 10.05
N SER A 40 -13.64 -7.10 11.10
CA SER A 40 -14.13 -7.41 12.44
C SER A 40 -15.64 -7.77 12.48
N ASP A 41 -16.42 -7.15 11.62
CA ASP A 41 -17.86 -7.31 11.58
C ASP A 41 -18.34 -8.19 10.42
N GLN A 42 -17.42 -8.90 9.77
CA GLN A 42 -17.75 -9.70 8.58
C GLN A 42 -18.22 -11.11 8.99
N GLU A 43 -19.54 -11.23 9.18
CA GLU A 43 -20.18 -12.49 9.64
C GLU A 43 -19.89 -13.67 8.72
N TRP A 44 -19.78 -13.44 7.39
CA TRP A 44 -19.50 -14.51 6.44
C TRP A 44 -18.15 -15.20 6.69
N LEU A 45 -17.18 -14.50 7.27
CA LEU A 45 -15.87 -15.09 7.60
C LEU A 45 -15.97 -16.23 8.62
N LYS A 46 -17.03 -16.23 9.44
CA LYS A 46 -17.26 -17.29 10.45
C LYS A 46 -17.46 -18.67 9.81
N ALA A 47 -17.89 -18.72 8.56
CA ALA A 47 -17.99 -19.98 7.81
C ALA A 47 -16.59 -20.60 7.57
N TYR A 48 -15.51 -19.84 7.78
CA TYR A 48 -14.13 -20.22 7.53
C TYR A 48 -13.29 -20.15 8.81
N ASP A 49 -13.88 -20.50 9.95
CA ASP A 49 -13.20 -20.46 11.26
C ASP A 49 -12.29 -21.68 11.50
N SER A 50 -12.32 -22.67 10.62
CA SER A 50 -11.51 -23.90 10.78
C SER A 50 -10.87 -24.28 9.44
N ILE A 51 -9.69 -23.73 9.18
CA ILE A 51 -8.92 -23.93 7.95
C ILE A 51 -7.60 -24.65 8.34
N THR A 52 -7.32 -25.77 7.70
CA THR A 52 -6.04 -26.46 7.90
C THR A 52 -4.93 -25.71 7.16
N VAL A 53 -3.85 -25.40 7.89
CA VAL A 53 -2.63 -24.81 7.31
C VAL A 53 -2.01 -25.85 6.37
N THR A 54 -1.84 -25.50 5.09
CA THR A 54 -1.28 -26.39 4.05
C THR A 54 0.13 -25.93 3.67
N PRO A 55 1.01 -26.87 3.27
CA PRO A 55 2.31 -26.46 2.74
C PRO A 55 2.15 -25.74 1.39
N TRP A 56 3.12 -24.90 1.06
CA TRP A 56 3.13 -24.23 -0.26
C TRP A 56 3.48 -25.26 -1.35
N THR A 57 2.62 -25.38 -2.34
CA THR A 57 2.76 -26.33 -3.46
C THR A 57 2.41 -25.67 -4.80
N TYR A 58 2.84 -24.41 -4.98
CA TYR A 58 2.44 -23.60 -6.13
C TYR A 58 3.61 -23.27 -7.06
N GLU A 59 4.71 -24.04 -7.02
CA GLU A 59 5.90 -23.81 -7.83
C GLU A 59 5.61 -23.75 -9.34
N GLY A 60 4.62 -24.52 -9.79
CA GLY A 60 4.23 -24.56 -11.21
C GLY A 60 3.19 -23.52 -11.62
N VAL A 61 2.64 -22.79 -10.65
CA VAL A 61 1.53 -21.85 -10.86
C VAL A 61 1.92 -20.44 -10.42
N ASP A 62 2.57 -20.33 -9.25
CA ASP A 62 3.06 -19.06 -8.72
C ASP A 62 4.43 -18.78 -9.34
N THR A 63 4.44 -17.89 -10.31
CA THR A 63 5.67 -17.44 -10.98
C THR A 63 6.11 -16.06 -10.49
N ALA A 64 5.54 -15.59 -9.36
CA ALA A 64 5.92 -14.30 -8.80
C ALA A 64 7.41 -14.31 -8.44
N ILE A 65 8.12 -13.34 -8.95
CA ILE A 65 9.50 -13.10 -8.55
C ILE A 65 9.43 -12.50 -7.14
N VAL A 66 10.17 -13.10 -6.22
CA VAL A 66 10.25 -12.64 -4.82
C VAL A 66 11.69 -12.24 -4.50
N GLY A 67 11.85 -11.35 -3.55
CA GLY A 67 13.14 -10.83 -3.13
C GLY A 67 14.06 -11.95 -2.62
N PRO A 68 15.38 -11.82 -2.81
CA PRO A 68 16.33 -12.87 -2.44
C PRO A 68 16.37 -13.17 -0.94
N ASN A 69 15.88 -12.27 -0.12
CA ASN A 69 15.87 -12.41 1.33
C ASN A 69 14.46 -12.73 1.89
N PHE A 70 13.48 -12.97 1.01
CA PHE A 70 12.15 -13.38 1.42
C PHE A 70 12.18 -14.82 1.94
N VAL A 71 11.61 -15.02 3.12
CA VAL A 71 11.48 -16.35 3.71
C VAL A 71 10.02 -16.60 4.02
N LEU A 72 9.47 -17.63 3.41
CA LEU A 72 8.08 -18.03 3.66
C LEU A 72 7.94 -18.47 5.13
N GLN A 73 7.04 -17.83 5.85
CA GLN A 73 6.80 -18.10 7.27
C GLN A 73 5.37 -18.59 7.47
N TYR A 74 5.15 -19.36 8.52
CA TYR A 74 3.82 -19.80 8.96
C TYR A 74 3.62 -19.28 10.39
N ILE A 75 2.84 -18.22 10.54
CA ILE A 75 2.60 -17.56 11.84
C ILE A 75 1.72 -18.44 12.73
N GLU A 76 0.75 -19.16 12.13
CA GLU A 76 -0.19 -20.03 12.83
C GLU A 76 0.46 -21.32 13.36
N GLY A 77 1.68 -21.61 12.91
CA GLY A 77 2.36 -22.87 13.19
C GLY A 77 2.61 -23.67 11.91
N LYS A 78 3.11 -24.85 12.05
CA LYS A 78 3.48 -25.71 10.91
C LYS A 78 2.25 -26.20 10.13
N PRO A 79 2.41 -26.62 8.86
CA PRO A 79 1.34 -27.30 8.13
C PRO A 79 0.72 -28.44 8.93
N GLY A 80 -0.61 -28.51 8.90
CA GLY A 80 -1.42 -29.43 9.69
C GLY A 80 -2.09 -28.78 10.91
N THR A 81 -1.63 -27.58 11.34
CA THR A 81 -2.35 -26.82 12.38
C THR A 81 -3.63 -26.21 11.79
N VAL A 82 -4.51 -25.72 12.67
CA VAL A 82 -5.80 -25.14 12.26
C VAL A 82 -5.81 -23.65 12.58
N THR A 83 -6.38 -22.87 11.70
CA THR A 83 -6.51 -21.40 11.82
C THR A 83 -7.86 -20.97 11.25
N SER A 84 -8.09 -19.66 11.17
CA SER A 84 -9.31 -19.08 10.57
C SER A 84 -8.96 -18.15 9.40
N ALA A 85 -9.92 -17.91 8.51
CA ALA A 85 -9.76 -16.94 7.42
C ALA A 85 -9.40 -15.56 7.96
N ALA A 86 -10.06 -15.13 9.03
CA ALA A 86 -9.77 -13.83 9.66
C ALA A 86 -8.32 -13.73 10.14
N ALA A 87 -7.80 -14.81 10.76
CA ALA A 87 -6.41 -14.86 11.20
C ALA A 87 -5.45 -14.82 10.01
N ILE A 88 -5.72 -15.59 8.96
CA ILE A 88 -4.88 -15.61 7.74
C ILE A 88 -4.84 -14.21 7.12
N LEU A 89 -6.01 -13.60 6.90
CA LEU A 89 -6.10 -12.26 6.28
C LEU A 89 -5.31 -11.24 7.10
N THR A 90 -5.46 -11.25 8.43
CA THR A 90 -4.78 -10.33 9.33
C THR A 90 -3.27 -10.57 9.34
N ASN A 91 -2.85 -11.82 9.50
CA ASN A 91 -1.43 -12.18 9.70
C ASN A 91 -0.59 -11.95 8.43
N TYR A 92 -1.17 -12.10 7.24
CA TYR A 92 -0.42 -12.05 5.99
C TYR A 92 -0.70 -10.81 5.13
N ALA A 93 -1.51 -9.87 5.63
CA ALA A 93 -1.69 -8.59 4.94
C ALA A 93 -0.37 -7.81 4.83
N ASP A 94 0.54 -7.95 5.80
CA ASP A 94 1.86 -7.32 5.76
C ASP A 94 2.92 -8.16 5.03
N GLU A 95 2.59 -9.35 4.52
CA GLU A 95 3.58 -10.29 3.97
C GLU A 95 4.37 -9.73 2.76
N PRO A 96 3.78 -8.95 1.84
CA PRO A 96 4.57 -8.33 0.76
C PRO A 96 5.72 -7.46 1.26
N ASP A 97 5.59 -6.87 2.46
CA ASP A 97 6.63 -6.03 3.07
C ASP A 97 7.74 -6.83 3.75
N TRP A 98 7.55 -8.13 3.97
CA TRP A 98 8.56 -8.98 4.62
C TRP A 98 9.68 -9.36 3.65
N LYS A 99 10.22 -8.40 2.92
CA LYS A 99 11.27 -8.55 1.91
C LYS A 99 10.80 -9.30 0.64
N MET A 100 9.49 -9.54 0.49
CA MET A 100 8.97 -10.25 -0.69
C MET A 100 9.20 -9.42 -1.96
N ASP A 101 9.04 -8.10 -1.86
CA ASP A 101 9.18 -7.19 -3.00
C ASP A 101 10.52 -6.41 -3.00
N GLN A 102 11.45 -6.78 -2.10
CA GLN A 102 12.72 -6.07 -1.91
C GLN A 102 13.81 -6.60 -2.86
N ASP A 103 14.69 -5.70 -3.31
CA ASP A 103 15.92 -6.00 -4.07
C ASP A 103 15.69 -6.73 -5.41
N LEU A 104 14.54 -6.52 -6.03
CA LEU A 104 14.20 -7.09 -7.34
C LEU A 104 14.50 -6.09 -8.47
N GLN A 105 15.14 -6.56 -9.53
CA GLN A 105 15.53 -5.76 -10.71
C GLN A 105 14.60 -6.09 -11.89
N LEU A 106 13.36 -5.58 -11.87
CA LEU A 106 12.38 -5.84 -12.92
C LEU A 106 12.21 -4.70 -13.92
N SER A 107 12.62 -3.49 -13.55
CA SER A 107 12.50 -2.32 -14.43
C SER A 107 13.52 -1.25 -14.03
N PRO A 108 14.23 -0.62 -15.00
CA PRO A 108 15.06 0.54 -14.67
C PRO A 108 14.23 1.74 -14.19
N LEU A 109 12.91 1.76 -14.46
CA LEU A 109 12.04 2.83 -14.01
C LEU A 109 11.66 2.73 -12.53
N GLN A 110 11.96 1.62 -11.88
CA GLN A 110 11.63 1.46 -10.44
C GLN A 110 12.36 2.47 -9.54
N VAL A 111 13.46 3.04 -10.03
CA VAL A 111 14.13 4.15 -9.35
C VAL A 111 13.20 5.35 -9.13
N LEU A 112 12.19 5.54 -10.00
CA LEU A 112 11.22 6.65 -9.91
C LEU A 112 10.23 6.49 -8.75
N THR A 113 10.17 5.32 -8.15
CA THR A 113 9.24 5.00 -7.06
C THR A 113 9.98 4.59 -5.78
N GLY A 114 11.30 4.89 -5.68
CA GLY A 114 12.07 4.53 -4.49
C GLY A 114 12.60 3.09 -4.51
N GLY A 115 12.70 2.48 -5.69
CA GLY A 115 13.29 1.16 -5.84
C GLY A 115 12.27 0.04 -6.03
N SER A 116 12.71 -1.17 -5.77
CA SER A 116 11.97 -2.41 -5.99
C SER A 116 10.64 -2.45 -5.20
N GLN A 117 10.73 -2.13 -3.91
CA GLN A 117 9.57 -2.08 -3.00
C GLN A 117 8.54 -1.07 -3.52
N GLY A 118 8.92 0.20 -3.62
CA GLY A 118 8.02 1.25 -4.08
C GLY A 118 7.42 0.98 -5.45
N TRP A 119 8.20 0.37 -6.38
CA TRP A 119 7.70 0.03 -7.72
C TRP A 119 6.49 -0.92 -7.66
N ARG A 120 6.47 -1.82 -6.69
CA ARG A 120 5.39 -2.80 -6.55
C ARG A 120 4.24 -2.31 -5.70
N HIS A 121 4.49 -1.37 -4.79
CA HIS A 121 3.51 -0.88 -3.82
C HIS A 121 2.82 0.41 -4.25
N GLN A 122 3.30 1.07 -5.30
CA GLN A 122 2.82 2.38 -5.73
C GLN A 122 2.21 2.34 -7.13
N TYR A 123 1.39 3.38 -7.43
CA TYR A 123 0.84 3.60 -8.76
C TYR A 123 0.75 5.09 -9.02
N TYR A 124 1.90 5.72 -9.24
CA TYR A 124 2.02 7.15 -9.43
C TYR A 124 1.38 7.61 -10.73
N GLY A 125 0.63 8.71 -10.66
CA GLY A 125 0.06 9.40 -11.81
C GLY A 125 0.56 10.82 -11.94
N LEU A 126 1.27 11.11 -13.05
CA LEU A 126 1.73 12.45 -13.41
C LEU A 126 1.20 12.76 -14.80
N GLY A 127 0.08 13.47 -14.87
CA GLY A 127 -0.63 13.67 -16.12
C GLY A 127 -1.06 12.33 -16.73
N TRP A 128 -0.56 12.03 -17.92
CA TRP A 128 -0.84 10.77 -18.60
C TRP A 128 0.17 9.65 -18.27
N LEU A 129 1.27 9.99 -17.61
CA LEU A 129 2.29 9.02 -17.23
C LEU A 129 1.87 8.22 -16.00
N ARG A 130 2.24 6.94 -15.97
CA ARG A 130 1.99 6.03 -14.84
C ARG A 130 3.28 5.29 -14.49
N PHE A 131 3.56 5.19 -13.21
CA PHE A 131 4.76 4.53 -12.67
C PHE A 131 4.34 3.63 -11.51
N GLY A 132 4.90 2.43 -11.48
CA GLY A 132 4.57 1.45 -10.45
C GLY A 132 3.57 0.42 -10.93
N VAL A 133 3.54 -0.73 -10.25
CA VAL A 133 2.80 -1.91 -10.70
C VAL A 133 1.87 -2.51 -9.62
N ALA A 134 1.56 -1.77 -8.55
CA ALA A 134 0.64 -2.25 -7.50
C ALA A 134 -0.66 -2.85 -8.06
N PRO A 135 -1.34 -2.21 -9.06
CA PRO A 135 -2.56 -2.81 -9.62
C PRO A 135 -2.34 -4.20 -10.25
N THR A 136 -1.17 -4.40 -10.86
CA THR A 136 -0.83 -5.69 -11.49
C THR A 136 -0.51 -6.74 -10.42
N ARG A 137 0.17 -6.32 -9.34
CA ARG A 137 0.48 -7.22 -8.21
C ARG A 137 -0.79 -7.66 -7.50
N ALA A 138 -1.71 -6.72 -7.22
CA ALA A 138 -3.01 -7.03 -6.61
C ALA A 138 -3.77 -8.07 -7.44
N GLN A 139 -3.88 -7.84 -8.75
CA GLN A 139 -4.56 -8.77 -9.65
C GLN A 139 -3.88 -10.15 -9.66
N TYR A 140 -2.55 -10.16 -9.74
CA TYR A 140 -1.77 -11.41 -9.78
C TYR A 140 -2.09 -12.30 -8.56
N PHE A 141 -2.06 -11.73 -7.36
CA PHE A 141 -2.33 -12.53 -6.15
C PHE A 141 -3.81 -12.90 -6.03
N PHE A 142 -4.70 -12.07 -6.52
CA PHE A 142 -6.13 -12.40 -6.60
C PHE A 142 -6.35 -13.61 -7.53
N ASP A 143 -5.71 -13.62 -8.69
CA ASP A 143 -5.79 -14.76 -9.63
C ASP A 143 -5.23 -16.04 -9.00
N LEU A 144 -4.14 -15.94 -8.21
CA LEU A 144 -3.57 -17.07 -7.47
C LEU A 144 -4.54 -17.58 -6.39
N ALA A 145 -5.26 -16.67 -5.73
CA ALA A 145 -6.30 -17.05 -4.76
C ALA A 145 -7.38 -17.90 -5.43
N GLY A 146 -7.81 -17.48 -6.64
CA GLY A 146 -8.76 -18.26 -7.45
C GLY A 146 -8.24 -19.67 -7.73
N LYS A 147 -6.99 -19.78 -8.19
CA LYS A 147 -6.36 -21.09 -8.48
C LYS A 147 -6.23 -21.98 -7.24
N ALA A 148 -5.92 -21.38 -6.07
CA ALA A 148 -5.85 -22.12 -4.81
C ALA A 148 -7.25 -22.63 -4.43
N ARG A 149 -8.28 -21.80 -4.59
CA ARG A 149 -9.67 -22.18 -4.34
C ARG A 149 -10.12 -23.33 -5.24
N GLU A 150 -9.79 -23.27 -6.54
CA GLU A 150 -10.10 -24.34 -7.49
C GLU A 150 -9.52 -25.69 -7.04
N LYS A 151 -8.38 -25.66 -6.33
CA LYS A 151 -7.74 -26.85 -5.74
C LYS A 151 -8.35 -27.25 -4.40
N GLY A 152 -9.29 -26.47 -3.86
CA GLY A 152 -9.86 -26.68 -2.53
C GLY A 152 -8.92 -26.24 -1.38
N ASP A 153 -7.88 -25.52 -1.70
CA ASP A 153 -6.87 -25.09 -0.73
C ASP A 153 -7.25 -23.74 -0.13
N LEU A 154 -8.11 -23.76 0.90
CA LEU A 154 -8.61 -22.56 1.54
C LEU A 154 -7.50 -21.74 2.21
N TYR A 155 -6.48 -22.40 2.76
CA TYR A 155 -5.38 -21.69 3.42
C TYR A 155 -4.66 -20.75 2.42
N TRP A 156 -4.24 -21.28 1.28
CA TRP A 156 -3.56 -20.47 0.26
C TRP A 156 -4.53 -19.53 -0.47
N THR A 157 -5.82 -19.88 -0.54
CA THR A 157 -6.85 -18.95 -1.05
C THR A 157 -6.81 -17.65 -0.23
N PHE A 158 -6.97 -17.74 1.10
CA PHE A 158 -7.02 -16.57 1.96
C PHE A 158 -5.64 -15.88 2.09
N ARG A 159 -4.57 -16.64 2.05
CA ARG A 159 -3.21 -16.06 2.12
C ARG A 159 -2.89 -15.23 0.87
N TYR A 160 -3.24 -15.72 -0.31
CA TYR A 160 -3.10 -14.94 -1.55
C TYR A 160 -4.05 -13.73 -1.58
N LEU A 161 -5.27 -13.86 -1.03
CA LEU A 161 -6.17 -12.72 -0.87
C LEU A 161 -5.56 -11.65 0.04
N ALA A 162 -4.94 -12.05 1.15
CA ALA A 162 -4.24 -11.12 2.05
C ALA A 162 -3.17 -10.32 1.29
N ARG A 163 -2.36 -11.01 0.48
CA ARG A 163 -1.35 -10.35 -0.38
C ARG A 163 -1.99 -9.39 -1.40
N ALA A 164 -3.11 -9.80 -2.01
CA ALA A 164 -3.82 -8.93 -2.96
C ALA A 164 -4.37 -7.68 -2.27
N MET A 165 -4.96 -7.86 -1.09
CA MET A 165 -5.50 -6.77 -0.26
C MET A 165 -4.42 -5.75 0.12
N HIS A 166 -3.22 -6.22 0.44
CA HIS A 166 -2.08 -5.36 0.75
C HIS A 166 -1.89 -4.27 -0.31
N TYR A 167 -1.76 -4.66 -1.59
CA TYR A 167 -1.53 -3.69 -2.68
C TYR A 167 -2.73 -2.77 -2.92
N VAL A 168 -3.95 -3.26 -2.64
CA VAL A 168 -5.13 -2.40 -2.69
C VAL A 168 -5.05 -1.35 -1.58
N GLN A 169 -4.74 -1.78 -0.35
CA GLN A 169 -4.56 -0.88 0.81
C GLN A 169 -3.46 0.15 0.53
N ASP A 170 -2.32 -0.29 0.00
CA ASP A 170 -1.24 0.61 -0.43
C ASP A 170 -1.77 1.76 -1.27
N THR A 171 -2.54 1.43 -2.32
CA THR A 171 -3.01 2.45 -3.25
C THR A 171 -4.08 3.38 -2.67
N THR A 172 -4.65 3.06 -1.49
CA THR A 172 -5.52 3.99 -0.76
C THR A 172 -4.70 5.08 -0.05
N GLN A 173 -3.43 4.83 0.24
CA GLN A 173 -2.54 5.83 0.81
C GLN A 173 -2.21 6.88 -0.28
N PRO A 174 -2.55 8.18 -0.07
CA PRO A 174 -2.43 9.18 -1.14
C PRO A 174 -1.04 9.31 -1.76
N TYR A 175 0.03 9.16 -0.95
CA TYR A 175 1.40 9.24 -1.44
C TYR A 175 1.80 8.04 -2.30
N HIS A 176 1.03 6.96 -2.30
CA HIS A 176 1.21 5.86 -3.27
C HIS A 176 0.60 6.19 -4.64
N GLY A 177 -0.25 7.22 -4.70
CA GLY A 177 -0.86 7.72 -5.95
C GLY A 177 -0.06 8.82 -6.65
N VAL A 178 0.69 9.64 -5.87
CA VAL A 178 1.59 10.69 -6.37
C VAL A 178 2.54 11.09 -5.22
N PRO A 179 3.86 11.22 -5.47
CA PRO A 179 4.82 11.41 -4.36
C PRO A 179 4.77 12.80 -3.71
N ALA A 180 4.21 13.79 -4.39
CA ALA A 180 4.13 15.18 -3.92
C ALA A 180 3.10 15.95 -4.74
N PRO A 181 2.62 17.11 -4.29
CA PRO A 181 1.77 17.97 -5.12
C PRO A 181 2.43 18.23 -6.48
N VAL A 182 1.69 18.01 -7.56
CA VAL A 182 2.21 18.07 -8.94
C VAL A 182 2.96 19.37 -9.23
N GLY A 183 2.45 20.49 -8.71
CA GLY A 183 3.13 21.80 -8.86
C GLY A 183 4.51 21.83 -8.22
N LEU A 184 4.69 21.15 -7.09
CA LEU A 184 6.00 21.05 -6.41
C LEU A 184 6.93 20.10 -7.15
N ILE A 185 6.42 19.04 -7.75
CA ILE A 185 7.23 18.12 -8.57
C ILE A 185 7.91 18.91 -9.70
N PHE A 186 7.14 19.74 -10.43
CA PHE A 186 7.70 20.53 -11.51
C PHE A 186 8.68 21.61 -11.03
N LYS A 187 8.41 22.25 -9.89
CA LYS A 187 9.31 23.25 -9.30
C LYS A 187 10.58 22.63 -8.73
N GLY A 188 10.46 21.41 -8.19
CA GLY A 188 11.55 20.72 -7.52
C GLY A 188 12.52 20.00 -8.47
N ILE A 189 12.27 19.99 -9.78
CA ILE A 189 13.14 19.31 -10.76
C ILE A 189 14.61 19.80 -10.66
N SER A 190 14.80 21.09 -10.39
CA SER A 190 16.14 21.67 -10.26
C SER A 190 16.88 21.25 -8.97
N ASN A 191 16.13 20.77 -7.96
CA ASN A 191 16.72 20.23 -6.73
C ASN A 191 15.96 18.95 -6.37
N PHE A 192 16.13 17.95 -7.22
CA PHE A 192 15.35 16.72 -7.21
C PHE A 192 15.57 15.92 -5.94
N SER A 193 16.83 15.85 -5.44
CA SER A 193 17.15 15.13 -4.20
C SER A 193 16.39 15.70 -2.99
N ALA A 194 16.31 17.02 -2.86
CA ALA A 194 15.58 17.67 -1.79
C ALA A 194 14.06 17.39 -1.90
N LEU A 195 13.54 17.42 -3.13
CA LEU A 195 12.13 17.10 -3.38
C LEU A 195 11.82 15.66 -2.95
N MET A 196 12.66 14.70 -3.36
CA MET A 196 12.45 13.29 -3.02
C MET A 196 12.59 13.05 -1.52
N GLY A 197 13.59 13.66 -0.87
CA GLY A 197 13.70 13.57 0.59
C GLY A 197 12.47 14.12 1.31
N SER A 198 11.93 15.23 0.82
CA SER A 198 10.69 15.79 1.36
C SER A 198 9.51 14.84 1.12
N ALA A 199 9.37 14.32 -0.09
CA ALA A 199 8.28 13.39 -0.44
C ALA A 199 8.32 12.13 0.42
N THR A 200 9.51 11.57 0.63
CA THR A 200 9.73 10.40 1.49
C THR A 200 9.30 10.72 2.93
N ASN A 201 9.68 11.87 3.46
CA ASN A 201 9.31 12.27 4.82
C ASN A 201 7.78 12.43 4.98
N HIS A 202 7.11 13.05 4.00
CA HIS A 202 5.64 13.19 4.03
C HIS A 202 4.97 11.81 3.96
N HIS A 203 5.45 10.96 3.09
CA HIS A 203 4.96 9.58 2.93
C HIS A 203 4.98 8.86 4.29
N TYR A 204 6.17 8.79 4.93
CA TYR A 204 6.32 8.11 6.24
C TYR A 204 5.50 8.76 7.35
N ASN A 205 5.43 10.09 7.37
CA ASN A 205 4.67 10.81 8.41
C ASN A 205 3.19 10.41 8.36
N LEU A 206 2.63 10.29 7.16
CA LEU A 206 1.23 9.89 7.02
C LEU A 206 1.04 8.43 7.46
N GLU A 207 1.94 7.55 7.07
CA GLU A 207 1.86 6.12 7.45
C GLU A 207 2.00 5.94 8.97
N GLU A 208 2.94 6.63 9.59
CA GLU A 208 3.11 6.62 11.05
C GLU A 208 1.87 7.16 11.76
N TYR A 209 1.28 8.22 11.23
CA TYR A 209 0.04 8.80 11.77
C TYR A 209 -1.10 7.77 11.68
N GLN A 210 -1.31 7.18 10.50
CA GLN A 210 -2.36 6.18 10.29
C GLN A 210 -2.16 4.96 11.20
N GLY A 211 -0.94 4.44 11.27
CA GLY A 211 -0.58 3.34 12.17
C GLY A 211 -0.89 3.66 13.62
N ALA A 212 -0.56 4.88 14.07
CA ALA A 212 -0.85 5.34 15.42
C ALA A 212 -2.36 5.44 15.68
N MET A 213 -3.14 5.89 14.69
CA MET A 213 -4.61 5.98 14.81
C MET A 213 -5.25 4.59 14.93
N VAL A 214 -4.75 3.62 14.14
CA VAL A 214 -5.19 2.22 14.22
C VAL A 214 -4.83 1.63 15.59
N ALA A 215 -3.57 1.80 16.03
CA ALA A 215 -3.07 1.26 17.28
C ALA A 215 -3.82 1.79 18.51
N ARG A 216 -4.26 3.05 18.46
CA ARG A 216 -5.03 3.70 19.53
C ARG A 216 -6.52 3.48 19.41
N SER A 217 -6.97 2.79 18.36
CA SER A 217 -8.39 2.64 18.03
C SER A 217 -9.11 4.01 18.01
N SER A 218 -8.48 4.98 17.36
CA SER A 218 -9.05 6.34 17.22
C SER A 218 -10.49 6.25 16.71
N PRO A 219 -11.49 6.73 17.45
CA PRO A 219 -12.90 6.54 17.02
C PRO A 219 -13.18 7.09 15.62
N VAL A 220 -12.60 8.24 15.28
CA VAL A 220 -12.81 8.85 13.96
C VAL A 220 -12.24 7.95 12.85
N PHE A 221 -11.05 7.41 13.08
CA PHE A 221 -10.37 6.55 12.08
C PHE A 221 -11.08 5.19 11.96
N VAL A 222 -11.40 4.57 13.10
CA VAL A 222 -12.09 3.26 13.14
C VAL A 222 -13.47 3.39 12.50
N ASP A 223 -14.23 4.43 12.85
CA ASP A 223 -15.55 4.68 12.28
C ASP A 223 -15.48 4.82 10.74
N ALA A 224 -14.50 5.58 10.26
CA ALA A 224 -14.31 5.76 8.81
C ALA A 224 -13.99 4.43 8.10
N LEU A 225 -13.16 3.57 8.73
CA LEU A 225 -12.82 2.27 8.17
C LEU A 225 -14.00 1.30 8.16
N GLN A 226 -14.76 1.26 9.26
CA GLN A 226 -15.83 0.27 9.44
C GLN A 226 -17.15 0.67 8.79
N ASN A 227 -17.44 1.97 8.75
CA ASN A 227 -18.73 2.48 8.26
C ASN A 227 -18.64 3.16 6.90
N ALA A 228 -17.51 3.00 6.20
CA ALA A 228 -17.37 3.48 4.84
C ALA A 228 -18.46 2.88 3.95
N PRO A 229 -19.14 3.69 3.12
CA PRO A 229 -20.13 3.13 2.21
C PRO A 229 -19.44 2.15 1.25
N PRO A 230 -20.02 0.96 1.06
CA PRO A 230 -19.41 -0.01 0.15
C PRO A 230 -19.37 0.52 -1.28
N LEU A 231 -18.32 0.22 -2.00
CA LEU A 231 -18.27 0.49 -3.43
C LEU A 231 -19.30 -0.38 -4.15
N ASP A 232 -19.96 0.18 -5.15
CA ASP A 232 -20.82 -0.59 -6.02
C ASP A 232 -19.99 -1.65 -6.78
N ILE A 233 -20.23 -2.91 -6.51
CA ILE A 233 -19.49 -4.02 -7.11
C ILE A 233 -19.66 -4.06 -8.63
N ALA A 234 -20.78 -3.55 -9.15
CA ALA A 234 -20.96 -3.46 -10.59
C ALA A 234 -19.92 -2.52 -11.24
N ILE A 235 -19.29 -1.65 -10.44
CA ILE A 235 -18.25 -0.72 -10.88
C ILE A 235 -16.86 -1.24 -10.50
N ALA A 236 -16.73 -1.85 -9.30
CA ALA A 236 -15.46 -2.37 -8.78
C ALA A 236 -15.13 -3.73 -9.42
N THR A 237 -14.75 -3.71 -10.69
CA THR A 237 -14.67 -4.90 -11.55
C THR A 237 -13.46 -5.81 -11.31
N SER A 238 -12.43 -5.35 -10.57
CA SER A 238 -11.21 -6.14 -10.36
C SER A 238 -10.28 -5.45 -9.36
N PRO A 239 -9.35 -6.18 -8.72
CA PRO A 239 -8.28 -5.56 -7.91
C PRO A 239 -7.47 -4.52 -8.69
N THR A 240 -7.20 -4.76 -9.97
CA THR A 240 -6.56 -3.76 -10.85
C THR A 240 -7.35 -2.45 -10.88
N TRP A 241 -8.68 -2.56 -11.05
CA TRP A 241 -9.56 -1.39 -11.07
C TRP A 241 -9.54 -0.68 -9.72
N LEU A 242 -9.66 -1.43 -8.62
CA LEU A 242 -9.66 -0.89 -7.25
C LEU A 242 -8.40 -0.07 -6.98
N CYS A 243 -7.21 -0.65 -7.25
CA CYS A 243 -5.93 0.04 -7.05
C CYS A 243 -5.84 1.33 -7.88
N ARG A 244 -6.24 1.28 -9.15
CA ARG A 244 -6.19 2.45 -10.04
C ARG A 244 -7.14 3.53 -9.58
N HIS A 245 -8.33 3.14 -9.15
CA HIS A 245 -9.37 4.05 -8.67
C HIS A 245 -8.93 4.72 -7.37
N ALA A 246 -8.46 3.92 -6.38
CA ALA A 246 -7.95 4.41 -5.11
C ALA A 246 -6.82 5.43 -5.32
N ALA A 247 -5.80 5.06 -6.10
CA ALA A 247 -4.70 5.96 -6.42
C ALA A 247 -5.18 7.26 -7.11
N TYR A 248 -6.16 7.16 -8.01
CA TYR A 248 -6.72 8.32 -8.69
C TYR A 248 -7.39 9.28 -7.69
N LEU A 249 -8.19 8.74 -6.78
CA LEU A 249 -8.90 9.54 -5.76
C LEU A 249 -7.93 10.12 -4.72
N GLY A 250 -6.86 9.42 -4.37
CA GLY A 250 -5.87 9.88 -3.40
C GLY A 250 -5.02 11.05 -3.87
N ARG A 251 -4.77 11.18 -5.18
CA ARG A 251 -3.86 12.21 -5.73
C ARG A 251 -4.21 13.65 -5.35
N PRO A 252 -5.47 14.12 -5.47
CA PRO A 252 -5.79 15.49 -5.05
C PRO A 252 -5.62 15.69 -3.53
N VAL A 253 -5.82 14.66 -2.74
CA VAL A 253 -5.70 14.69 -1.27
C VAL A 253 -4.26 15.08 -0.86
N VAL A 254 -3.24 14.63 -1.58
CA VAL A 254 -1.82 14.98 -1.31
C VAL A 254 -1.63 16.50 -1.30
N ARG A 255 -2.34 17.25 -2.15
CA ARG A 255 -2.24 18.70 -2.17
C ARG A 255 -2.75 19.33 -0.86
N GLU A 256 -3.73 18.71 -0.23
CA GLU A 256 -4.32 19.19 1.04
C GLU A 256 -3.48 18.74 2.24
N LEU A 257 -3.00 17.49 2.21
CA LEU A 257 -2.18 16.92 3.29
C LEU A 257 -0.80 17.60 3.40
N TRP A 258 -0.16 17.88 2.27
CA TRP A 258 1.22 18.36 2.21
C TRP A 258 1.50 19.56 3.13
N PRO A 259 0.71 20.64 3.11
CA PRO A 259 0.95 21.77 4.03
C PRO A 259 0.66 21.44 5.49
N LEU A 260 -0.24 20.53 5.76
CA LEU A 260 -0.56 20.11 7.13
C LEU A 260 0.61 19.36 7.78
N GLU A 261 1.20 18.49 7.05
CA GLU A 261 2.36 17.71 7.51
C GLU A 261 3.64 18.56 7.64
N UNK A 262 3.70 19.38 6.88
CA UNK A 262 4.79 20.31 6.94
C UNK A 262 4.69 21.20 8.13
N UNK A 263 3.52 21.39 8.42
CA UNK A 263 3.26 22.08 9.62
C UNK A 263 3.56 21.23 10.83
N UNK A 264 3.34 20.17 10.61
CA UNK A 264 3.67 19.22 11.56
C UNK A 264 5.14 18.96 11.71
N UNK A 265 5.69 19.01 10.73
CA UNK A 265 7.09 18.87 10.72
C UNK A 265 7.77 20.14 11.19
N UNK A 266 7.24 21.04 10.95
CA UNK A 266 7.75 22.26 11.42
C UNK A 266 7.60 22.39 12.90
N UNK A 267 6.68 21.90 13.27
CA UNK A 267 6.48 21.82 14.66
C UNK A 267 7.38 20.81 15.34
N UNK A 268 7.58 20.02 14.60
CA UNK A 268 8.49 19.03 15.01
C UNK A 268 9.90 19.36 14.63
N UNK A 269 9.95 19.94 13.65
CA UNK A 269 11.22 20.34 13.16
C UNK A 269 11.88 21.43 13.99
N UNK A 270 11.15 21.99 14.45
CA UNK A 270 11.72 22.83 15.38
C UNK A 270 12.47 22.08 16.43
N UNK A 271 12.13 21.15 16.44
CA UNK A 271 12.82 20.34 17.28
C UNK A 271 13.85 19.50 16.65
N UNK A 272 13.76 19.42 15.74
CA UNK A 272 14.77 18.66 15.19
C UNK A 272 14.89 18.89 13.73
N UNK A 273 15.31 19.56 13.48
CA UNK A 273 15.58 19.73 12.17
C UNK A 273 16.16 18.55 11.60
N UNK A 274 16.26 17.89 12.30
CA UNK A 274 16.83 16.85 11.71
C UNK A 274 15.83 15.91 11.19
N UNK A 275 15.86 15.52 10.35
CA UNK A 275 15.26 14.64 9.88
C UNK A 275 14.61 13.96 10.86
N UNK A 276 13.96 14.19 10.97
CA UNK A 276 13.40 13.67 11.71
C UNK A 276 13.22 12.40 11.50
N ILE A 277 14.10 11.69 11.56
CA ILE A 277 13.86 10.31 11.78
C ILE A 277 12.88 10.27 12.95
N VAL A 278 11.64 10.08 12.64
CA VAL A 278 10.63 9.98 13.69
C VAL A 278 11.05 8.81 14.56
N ASN A 279 11.52 9.14 15.75
CA ASN A 279 11.77 8.13 16.77
C ASN A 279 10.42 7.45 17.04
N PRO A 280 10.29 6.15 16.79
CA PRO A 280 9.01 5.45 17.00
C PRO A 280 8.50 5.50 18.44
N HIS A 281 9.31 5.99 19.36
CA HIS A 281 8.91 6.20 20.75
C HIS A 281 8.54 7.65 21.07
N SER A 282 8.59 8.58 20.10
CA SER A 282 8.19 9.96 20.39
C SER A 282 6.67 10.11 20.24
N THR A 283 6.03 10.44 21.34
CA THR A 283 4.57 10.64 21.41
C THR A 283 4.11 12.03 20.96
N ARG A 284 4.95 12.79 20.26
CA ARG A 284 4.61 14.17 19.86
C ARG A 284 4.14 14.23 18.41
N TYR A 285 2.97 13.71 18.17
CA TYR A 285 2.27 13.93 16.90
C TYR A 285 1.52 15.25 16.95
N CYS A 286 1.24 15.82 15.78
CA CYS A 286 0.33 16.96 15.65
C CYS A 286 -0.95 16.68 16.44
N GLY A 287 -1.37 17.63 17.23
CA GLY A 287 -2.61 17.48 18.01
C GLY A 287 -3.78 17.12 17.08
N ASP A 288 -4.62 16.24 17.57
CA ASP A 288 -5.78 15.67 16.86
C ASP A 288 -6.69 16.73 16.22
N SER A 289 -6.55 17.98 16.62
CA SER A 289 -7.39 19.09 16.15
C SER A 289 -7.00 19.64 14.76
N GLN A 290 -5.80 19.33 14.24
CA GLN A 290 -5.35 19.94 12.99
C GLN A 290 -5.49 19.02 11.76
N LEU A 291 -5.60 17.72 12.00
CA LEU A 291 -5.86 16.74 10.95
C LEU A 291 -7.32 16.28 10.98
N GLY A 292 -8.22 17.15 11.33
CA GLY A 292 -9.64 16.84 11.52
C GLY A 292 -10.25 15.95 10.42
N SER A 293 -11.52 15.77 10.44
CA SER A 293 -12.29 14.81 9.61
C SER A 293 -11.87 14.72 8.13
N GLY A 294 -11.23 15.74 7.59
CA GLY A 294 -10.76 15.77 6.21
C GLY A 294 -9.66 14.76 5.85
N ALA A 295 -8.86 14.32 6.85
CA ALA A 295 -7.80 13.34 6.59
C ALA A 295 -8.33 11.91 6.56
N VAL A 296 -9.56 11.72 7.00
CA VAL A 296 -10.20 10.40 7.12
C VAL A 296 -11.11 10.12 5.92
N ASP A 297 -11.46 11.15 5.15
CA ASP A 297 -12.20 10.98 3.89
C ASP A 297 -11.35 10.34 2.79
N VAL A 298 -10.17 9.85 3.13
CA VAL A 298 -9.30 9.16 2.19
C VAL A 298 -9.78 7.72 2.04
N LEU A 299 -10.75 7.56 1.19
CA LEU A 299 -11.17 6.30 0.61
C LEU A 299 -11.49 5.16 1.60
N PRO A 300 -12.72 5.14 2.02
CA PRO A 300 -13.23 3.92 2.63
C PRO A 300 -13.42 2.86 1.53
N LEU A 301 -12.48 1.97 1.39
CA LEU A 301 -12.77 0.67 0.82
C LEU A 301 -13.49 -0.09 1.93
N GLY A 302 -14.80 0.09 2.00
CA GLY A 302 -15.62 -0.64 2.95
C GLY A 302 -15.47 -2.15 2.74
N ALA A 303 -15.88 -2.90 3.73
CA ALA A 303 -15.75 -4.35 3.74
C ALA A 303 -16.56 -5.06 2.64
N GLY A 304 -17.56 -4.37 2.07
CA GLY A 304 -18.37 -4.91 0.99
C GLY A 304 -17.58 -5.48 -0.20
N PRO A 305 -16.62 -4.73 -0.77
CA PRO A 305 -15.83 -5.27 -1.90
C PRO A 305 -15.06 -6.54 -1.57
N LEU A 306 -14.61 -6.73 -0.34
CA LEU A 306 -13.92 -7.96 0.04
C LEU A 306 -14.87 -9.15 0.10
N GLU A 307 -16.06 -8.95 0.71
CA GLU A 307 -17.09 -9.98 0.76
C GLU A 307 -17.52 -10.40 -0.65
N ASP A 308 -17.77 -9.43 -1.51
CA ASP A 308 -18.21 -9.68 -2.89
C ASP A 308 -17.10 -10.33 -3.73
N LEU A 309 -15.84 -9.93 -3.52
CA LEU A 309 -14.68 -10.58 -4.14
C LEU A 309 -14.59 -12.05 -3.71
N VAL A 310 -14.88 -12.36 -2.44
CA VAL A 310 -14.86 -13.73 -1.94
C VAL A 310 -16.13 -14.48 -2.36
N ASN A 311 -17.29 -13.83 -2.31
CA ASN A 311 -18.59 -14.42 -2.71
C ASN A 311 -18.68 -14.63 -4.22
N GLY A 312 -18.01 -13.80 -5.03
CA GLY A 312 -17.88 -14.03 -6.47
C GLY A 312 -17.18 -15.35 -6.80
N PHE A 313 -16.49 -15.95 -5.81
CA PHE A 313 -15.96 -17.30 -5.92
C PHE A 313 -16.96 -18.37 -5.42
N ALA A 314 -18.11 -17.99 -4.84
CA ALA A 314 -18.99 -18.92 -4.13
C ALA A 314 -20.09 -19.54 -5.00
N GLU A 315 -20.33 -19.00 -6.19
CA GLU A 315 -21.29 -19.58 -7.11
C GLU A 315 -20.61 -20.55 -8.07
N PRO A 316 -21.21 -21.74 -8.33
CA PRO A 316 -20.61 -22.74 -9.20
C PRO A 316 -20.59 -22.35 -10.68
#